data_476d23dfb08ce258af3f3e28b6164f5a
#
_entry.id   476d23dfb08ce258af3f3e28b6164f5a
#
_cell.length_a   1.000
_cell.length_b   1.000
_cell.length_c   1.000
_cell.angle_alpha   90.00
_cell.angle_beta   90.00
_cell.angle_gamma   90.00
#
_symmetry.space_group_name_H-M   'P 1'
#
loop_
_entity.id
_entity.type
_entity.pdbx_description
1 polymer ?
#
loop_
_entity_poly.entity_id
_entity_poly.type
_entity_poly.pdbx_seq_one_letter_code
_entity_poly.pdbx_strand_id
1 'polypeptide(L)'
;MRDHEKHGEKHGHLHFGHHEWVFLDGTVLERRILHPGRPAPHAKLFVVRLDRTGQPPLTVELTLHPSDRNYTDIAQPEAGDVRGFLYDPKSGKLEFNLEDDRNNLNVMLSEADAMAAELERELDGGY
;
A
#
# COMPACT_ATOMS: atom_id res chain seq x y z
N MET A 1 23.89 18.22 8.00
CA MET A 1 23.02 17.98 8.05
C MET A 1 22.47 17.45 7.87
N ARG A 2 22.62 17.77 7.87
CA ARG A 2 21.61 17.39 7.77
C ARG A 2 20.96 17.37 8.01
N ASP A 3 20.90 17.76 7.96
CA ASP A 3 19.84 17.71 8.25
C ASP A 3 19.39 17.45 8.39
N HIS A 4 19.60 17.77 8.42
CA HIS A 4 18.61 17.52 8.61
C HIS A 4 18.21 17.22 8.87
N GLU A 5 18.40 17.19 8.98
CA GLU A 5 17.56 16.96 9.32
C GLU A 5 17.06 16.86 9.65
N LYS A 6 17.18 16.83 9.79
CA LYS A 6 16.21 16.84 10.07
C LYS A 6 15.50 16.47 10.35
N HIS A 7 15.45 16.36 10.42
CA HIS A 7 14.42 16.02 10.66
C HIS A 7 13.63 15.58 10.84
N GLY A 8 13.56 15.58 11.15
CA GLY A 8 12.79 15.07 11.48
C GLY A 8 11.98 14.84 11.00
N GLU A 9 11.61 14.78 10.71
CA GLU A 9 10.80 14.61 10.25
C GLU A 9 9.73 13.97 10.18
N LYS A 10 9.02 13.98 10.72
CA LYS A 10 7.95 13.22 10.49
C LYS A 10 6.75 14.01 10.51
N HIS A 11 6.19 14.37 9.46
CA HIS A 11 5.16 15.35 9.30
C HIS A 11 4.27 14.97 8.17
N GLY A 12 4.02 13.71 7.97
CA GLY A 12 3.24 13.26 6.87
C GLY A 12 4.01 13.06 5.58
N HIS A 13 5.32 13.27 5.64
CA HIS A 13 6.17 12.89 4.50
C HIS A 13 7.55 12.55 4.98
N LEU A 14 8.26 11.82 4.14
CA LEU A 14 9.61 11.34 4.40
C LEU A 14 10.52 11.76 3.29
N HIS A 15 11.80 11.84 3.62
CA HIS A 15 12.84 12.13 2.63
C HIS A 15 13.72 10.92 2.47
N PHE A 16 13.74 10.35 1.26
CA PHE A 16 14.64 9.27 0.90
C PHE A 16 15.27 9.63 -0.43
N GLY A 17 16.60 9.80 -0.44
CA GLY A 17 17.27 10.24 -1.63
C GLY A 17 16.71 11.58 -2.05
N HIS A 18 16.07 11.60 -3.20
CA HIS A 18 15.52 12.84 -3.76
C HIS A 18 14.01 12.92 -3.71
N HIS A 19 13.37 11.99 -2.99
CA HIS A 19 11.91 11.97 -2.93
C HIS A 19 11.41 12.66 -1.69
N GLU A 20 10.34 13.39 -1.86
CA GLU A 20 9.64 14.03 -0.76
C GLU A 20 8.24 13.45 -0.72
N TRP A 21 8.06 12.41 0.08
CA TRP A 21 6.83 11.64 0.08
C TRP A 21 5.72 12.33 0.84
N VAL A 22 4.53 12.32 0.25
CA VAL A 22 3.30 12.77 0.89
C VAL A 22 2.42 11.56 1.11
N PHE A 23 1.84 11.45 2.31
CA PHE A 23 0.96 10.33 2.65
C PHE A 23 -0.46 10.67 2.20
N LEU A 24 -1.03 9.85 1.31
CA LEU A 24 -2.38 10.07 0.79
C LEU A 24 -3.14 8.77 0.77
N ASP A 25 -4.45 8.85 1.03
CA ASP A 25 -5.33 7.72 0.76
C ASP A 25 -5.66 7.69 -0.73
N GLY A 26 -5.85 6.49 -1.25
CA GLY A 26 -6.28 6.34 -2.62
C GLY A 26 -7.17 5.15 -2.79
N THR A 27 -8.00 5.21 -3.83
CA THR A 27 -8.88 4.10 -4.20
C THR A 27 -8.29 3.42 -5.42
N VAL A 28 -8.13 2.11 -5.33
CA VAL A 28 -7.66 1.32 -6.46
C VAL A 28 -8.80 1.21 -7.46
N LEU A 29 -8.60 1.76 -8.65
CA LEU A 29 -9.60 1.73 -9.70
C LEU A 29 -9.49 0.49 -10.56
N GLU A 30 -8.26 0.00 -10.73
CA GLU A 30 -8.01 -1.13 -11.62
C GLU A 30 -6.74 -1.85 -11.17
N ARG A 31 -6.74 -3.17 -11.29
CA ARG A 31 -5.55 -3.99 -11.09
C ARG A 31 -5.38 -4.85 -12.33
N ARG A 32 -4.19 -4.81 -12.92
CA ARG A 32 -3.91 -5.52 -14.15
C ARG A 32 -2.64 -6.34 -14.01
N ILE A 33 -2.70 -7.62 -14.37
CA ILE A 33 -1.52 -8.48 -14.39
C ILE A 33 -0.72 -8.16 -15.64
N LEU A 34 0.57 -7.89 -15.46
CA LEU A 34 1.48 -7.64 -16.57
C LEU A 34 2.13 -8.95 -16.97
N HIS A 35 2.35 -9.12 -18.27
CA HIS A 35 3.02 -10.30 -18.83
C HIS A 35 2.39 -11.61 -18.32
N PRO A 36 1.09 -11.81 -18.54
CA PRO A 36 0.40 -12.98 -17.96
C PRO A 36 0.91 -14.32 -18.50
N GLY A 37 1.65 -14.30 -19.63
CA GLY A 37 2.22 -15.53 -20.17
C GLY A 37 3.45 -16.02 -19.44
N ARG A 38 3.98 -15.23 -18.51
CA ARG A 38 5.17 -15.63 -17.73
C ARG A 38 4.76 -16.36 -16.47
N PRO A 39 5.66 -17.16 -15.89
CA PRO A 39 5.34 -17.83 -14.63
C PRO A 39 5.10 -16.84 -13.49
N ALA A 40 4.26 -17.24 -12.54
CA ALA A 40 4.06 -16.48 -11.32
C ALA A 40 5.34 -16.49 -10.49
N PRO A 41 5.59 -15.45 -9.66
CA PRO A 41 4.70 -14.33 -9.40
C PRO A 41 4.74 -13.28 -10.52
N HIS A 42 3.63 -12.55 -10.67
CA HIS A 42 3.49 -11.61 -11.77
C HIS A 42 3.68 -10.17 -11.30
N ALA A 43 4.26 -9.34 -12.17
CA ALA A 43 4.20 -7.89 -11.99
C ALA A 43 2.77 -7.44 -12.21
N LYS A 44 2.36 -6.39 -11.49
CA LYS A 44 0.99 -5.88 -11.56
C LYS A 44 1.01 -4.37 -11.68
N LEU A 45 0.05 -3.87 -12.45
CA LEU A 45 -0.19 -2.45 -12.58
C LEU A 45 -1.45 -2.10 -11.82
N PHE A 46 -1.35 -1.09 -10.95
CA PHE A 46 -2.50 -0.56 -10.21
C PHE A 46 -2.77 0.85 -10.69
N VAL A 47 -4.03 1.14 -11.00
CA VAL A 47 -4.47 2.50 -11.30
C VAL A 47 -5.15 3.00 -10.05
N VAL A 48 -4.67 4.10 -9.49
CA VAL A 48 -5.08 4.59 -8.17
C VAL A 48 -5.55 6.02 -8.29
N ARG A 49 -6.71 6.31 -7.71
CA ARG A 49 -7.21 7.67 -7.57
C ARG A 49 -6.87 8.17 -6.18
N LEU A 50 -5.95 9.13 -6.12
CA LEU A 50 -5.51 9.70 -4.86
C LEU A 50 -6.44 10.81 -4.41
N ASP A 51 -6.78 10.80 -3.13
CA ASP A 51 -7.61 11.83 -2.52
C ASP A 51 -6.70 12.93 -1.99
N ARG A 52 -6.99 14.17 -2.38
CA ARG A 52 -6.19 15.32 -1.99
C ARG A 52 -7.09 16.38 -1.38
N THR A 53 -6.75 16.80 -0.17
CA THR A 53 -7.53 17.82 0.52
C THR A 53 -7.52 19.14 -0.24
N GLY A 54 -8.71 19.66 -0.56
CA GLY A 54 -8.82 20.96 -1.20
C GLY A 54 -8.45 20.98 -2.67
N GLN A 55 -8.23 19.81 -3.28
CA GLN A 55 -7.86 19.72 -4.69
C GLN A 55 -8.61 18.57 -5.34
N PRO A 56 -8.76 18.60 -6.67
CA PRO A 56 -9.38 17.46 -7.35
C PRO A 56 -8.56 16.19 -7.16
N PRO A 57 -9.20 15.03 -7.19
CA PRO A 57 -8.47 13.76 -7.11
C PRO A 57 -7.49 13.62 -8.26
N LEU A 58 -6.43 12.86 -8.02
CA LEU A 58 -5.39 12.64 -9.01
C LEU A 58 -5.26 11.15 -9.27
N THR A 59 -5.32 10.76 -10.56
CA THR A 59 -5.17 9.36 -10.94
C THR A 59 -3.72 9.09 -11.32
N VAL A 60 -3.12 8.09 -10.67
CA VAL A 60 -1.71 7.76 -10.84
C VAL A 60 -1.58 6.25 -10.98
N GLU A 61 -0.60 5.81 -11.78
CA GLU A 61 -0.31 4.39 -11.92
C GLU A 61 0.85 3.98 -11.03
N LEU A 62 0.76 2.75 -10.51
CA LEU A 62 1.81 2.16 -9.70
C LEU A 62 2.05 0.75 -10.21
N THR A 63 3.30 0.43 -10.54
CA THR A 63 3.69 -0.91 -10.95
C THR A 63 4.41 -1.60 -9.80
N LEU A 64 3.98 -2.80 -9.48
CA LEU A 64 4.59 -3.60 -8.43
C LEU A 64 5.25 -4.81 -9.09
N HIS A 65 6.57 -4.92 -8.94
CA HIS A 65 7.36 -6.00 -9.54
C HIS A 65 7.71 -7.03 -8.48
N PRO A 66 7.75 -8.32 -8.85
CA PRO A 66 8.19 -9.35 -7.90
C PRO A 66 9.58 -9.12 -7.35
N SER A 67 10.42 -8.39 -8.08
CA SER A 67 11.78 -8.06 -7.62
C SER A 67 11.81 -6.93 -6.61
N ASP A 68 10.69 -6.25 -6.38
CA ASP A 68 10.66 -5.19 -5.40
C ASP A 68 10.85 -5.76 -4.01
N ARG A 69 11.63 -5.02 -3.19
CA ARG A 69 12.02 -5.51 -1.87
C ARG A 69 10.81 -5.93 -1.02
N ASN A 70 9.73 -5.18 -1.10
CA ASN A 70 8.58 -5.39 -0.24
C ASN A 70 7.42 -6.11 -0.93
N TYR A 71 7.69 -6.75 -2.08
CA TYR A 71 6.63 -7.38 -2.87
C TYR A 71 5.83 -8.39 -2.03
N THR A 72 6.53 -9.22 -1.23
CA THR A 72 5.88 -10.24 -0.44
C THR A 72 5.25 -9.73 0.84
N ASP A 73 5.52 -8.49 1.22
CA ASP A 73 4.97 -7.89 2.43
C ASP A 73 3.68 -7.14 2.19
N ILE A 74 3.33 -6.92 0.93
CA ILE A 74 2.17 -6.12 0.58
C ILE A 74 0.94 -7.00 0.45
N ALA A 75 -0.12 -6.63 1.18
CA ALA A 75 -1.45 -7.19 0.96
C ALA A 75 -2.03 -6.51 -0.27
N GLN A 76 -1.85 -7.14 -1.43
CA GLN A 76 -2.18 -6.50 -2.70
C GLN A 76 -3.67 -6.23 -2.81
N PRO A 77 -4.05 -4.99 -3.11
CA PRO A 77 -5.48 -4.64 -3.15
C PRO A 77 -6.14 -5.06 -4.45
N GLU A 78 -7.45 -5.06 -4.41
CA GLU A 78 -8.28 -5.25 -5.59
C GLU A 78 -8.98 -3.95 -5.93
N ALA A 79 -9.57 -3.91 -7.12
CA ALA A 79 -10.35 -2.74 -7.52
C ALA A 79 -11.43 -2.43 -6.48
N GLY A 80 -11.54 -1.17 -6.10
CA GLY A 80 -12.47 -0.73 -5.08
C GLY A 80 -11.88 -0.57 -3.69
N ASP A 81 -10.71 -1.16 -3.45
CA ASP A 81 -10.08 -1.05 -2.13
C ASP A 81 -9.47 0.33 -1.91
N VAL A 82 -9.57 0.81 -0.67
CA VAL A 82 -8.94 2.06 -0.26
C VAL A 82 -7.69 1.72 0.54
N ARG A 83 -6.56 2.33 0.16
CA ARG A 83 -5.27 2.07 0.80
C ARG A 83 -4.52 3.38 0.99
N GLY A 84 -3.51 3.33 1.85
CA GLY A 84 -2.59 4.45 2.01
C GLY A 84 -1.42 4.33 1.07
N PHE A 85 -0.99 5.46 0.53
CA PHE A 85 0.10 5.51 -0.44
C PHE A 85 1.08 6.60 -0.09
N LEU A 86 2.30 6.44 -0.60
CA LEU A 86 3.32 7.49 -0.58
C LEU A 86 3.40 8.05 -1.99
N TYR A 87 3.20 9.35 -2.10
CA TYR A 87 3.20 10.03 -3.40
C TYR A 87 4.25 11.12 -3.41
N ASP A 88 5.05 11.15 -4.47
CA ASP A 88 6.04 12.22 -4.67
C ASP A 88 5.50 13.16 -5.74
N PRO A 89 5.06 14.38 -5.35
CA PRO A 89 4.47 15.30 -6.33
C PRO A 89 5.44 15.76 -7.40
N LYS A 90 6.75 15.73 -7.11
CA LYS A 90 7.73 16.21 -8.07
C LYS A 90 7.93 15.23 -9.20
N SER A 91 8.06 13.95 -8.88
CA SER A 91 8.31 12.92 -9.89
C SER A 91 7.04 12.22 -10.35
N GLY A 92 5.95 12.34 -9.57
CA GLY A 92 4.73 11.59 -9.84
C GLY A 92 4.81 10.13 -9.42
N LYS A 93 5.85 9.74 -8.69
CA LYS A 93 6.03 8.37 -8.27
C LYS A 93 5.08 8.01 -7.14
N LEU A 94 4.55 6.80 -7.18
CA LEU A 94 3.60 6.29 -6.18
C LEU A 94 4.12 4.97 -5.64
N GLU A 95 3.99 4.79 -4.31
CA GLU A 95 4.34 3.53 -3.66
C GLU A 95 3.30 3.21 -2.59
N PHE A 96 3.18 1.92 -2.27
CA PHE A 96 2.34 1.52 -1.15
C PHE A 96 2.96 1.96 0.16
N ASN A 97 2.12 2.50 1.06
CA ASN A 97 2.59 2.87 2.40
C ASN A 97 2.46 1.65 3.30
N LEU A 98 3.60 1.03 3.63
CA LEU A 98 3.60 -0.18 4.45
C LEU A 98 3.30 0.08 5.91
N GLU A 99 3.35 1.34 6.34
CA GLU A 99 2.90 1.69 7.69
C GLU A 99 1.38 1.69 7.81
N ASP A 100 0.68 1.64 6.69
CA ASP A 100 -0.76 1.47 6.68
C ASP A 100 -1.05 -0.01 6.85
N ASP A 101 -1.72 -0.37 7.95
CA ASP A 101 -2.00 -1.77 8.27
C ASP A 101 -2.79 -2.47 7.17
N ARG A 102 -3.60 -1.72 6.41
CA ARG A 102 -4.37 -2.28 5.31
C ARG A 102 -3.48 -2.85 4.21
N ASN A 103 -2.25 -2.32 4.08
CA ASN A 103 -1.29 -2.78 3.08
C ASN A 103 -0.37 -3.87 3.60
N ASN A 104 -0.37 -4.12 4.90
CA ASN A 104 0.62 -5.01 5.50
C ASN A 104 0.07 -6.42 5.57
N LEU A 105 0.64 -7.32 4.77
CA LEU A 105 0.16 -8.69 4.69
C LEU A 105 0.25 -9.42 6.03
N ASN A 106 1.31 -9.15 6.81
CA ASN A 106 1.47 -9.81 8.09
C ASN A 106 0.37 -9.40 9.08
N VAL A 107 -0.01 -8.12 9.06
CA VAL A 107 -1.10 -7.65 9.91
C VAL A 107 -2.42 -8.30 9.48
N MET A 108 -2.66 -8.33 8.16
CA MET A 108 -3.88 -8.91 7.64
C MET A 108 -4.00 -10.39 8.02
N LEU A 109 -2.90 -11.14 7.91
CA LEU A 109 -2.92 -12.56 8.27
C LEU A 109 -3.12 -12.77 9.77
N SER A 110 -2.51 -11.91 10.59
CA SER A 110 -2.70 -11.99 12.04
C SER A 110 -4.15 -11.75 12.43
N GLU A 111 -4.79 -10.78 11.77
CA GLU A 111 -6.19 -10.50 12.05
C GLU A 111 -7.08 -11.66 11.61
N ALA A 112 -6.78 -12.26 10.47
CA ALA A 112 -7.53 -13.42 10.02
C ALA A 112 -7.39 -14.59 10.97
N ASP A 113 -6.18 -14.83 11.49
CA ASP A 113 -5.95 -15.88 12.46
C ASP A 113 -6.73 -15.63 13.75
N ALA A 114 -6.76 -14.38 14.21
CA ALA A 114 -7.49 -14.03 15.41
C ALA A 114 -8.99 -14.24 15.22
N MET A 115 -9.51 -13.88 14.06
CA MET A 115 -10.93 -14.09 13.78
C MET A 115 -11.27 -15.58 13.69
N ALA A 116 -10.40 -16.38 13.09
CA ALA A 116 -10.62 -17.81 13.00
C ALA A 116 -10.63 -18.46 14.38
N ALA A 117 -9.69 -18.04 15.23
CA ALA A 117 -9.62 -18.57 16.60
C ALA A 117 -10.86 -18.20 17.40
N GLU A 118 -11.35 -16.99 17.21
CA GLU A 118 -12.56 -16.56 17.91
C GLU A 118 -13.77 -17.34 17.43
N LEU A 119 -13.87 -17.57 16.14
CA LEU A 119 -14.97 -18.34 15.58
C LEU A 119 -14.97 -19.77 16.12
N GLU A 120 -13.79 -20.38 16.22
CA GLU A 120 -13.67 -21.71 16.79
C GLU A 120 -14.13 -21.74 18.23
N ARG A 121 -13.77 -20.73 19.01
CA ARG A 121 -14.21 -20.66 20.41
C ARG A 121 -15.72 -20.55 20.50
N GLU A 122 -16.34 -19.80 19.61
CA GLU A 122 -17.79 -19.67 19.62
C GLU A 122 -18.46 -21.01 19.29
N LEU A 123 -17.90 -21.74 18.33
CA LEU A 123 -18.45 -23.03 17.96
C LEU A 123 -18.30 -24.03 19.11
N ASP A 124 -17.17 -24.06 19.78
CA ASP A 124 -16.95 -24.96 20.90
C ASP A 124 -17.78 -24.57 22.10
N GLY A 125 -17.98 -23.27 22.31
CA GLY A 125 -18.76 -22.81 23.46
C GLY A 125 -20.24 -22.92 23.27
N GLY A 126 -20.69 -23.31 22.08
CA GLY A 126 -22.09 -23.44 21.80
C GLY A 126 -22.73 -24.70 22.32
N TYR A 127 -21.95 -25.52 22.98
CA TYR A 127 -22.44 -26.79 23.56
C TYR A 127 -22.60 -26.69 25.06
#